data_6ee9d811ebe33bc325c8b04e03f89da2
#
_entry.id   6ee9d811ebe33bc325c8b04e03f89da2
#
_cell.length_a   1.000
_cell.length_b   1.000
_cell.length_c   1.000
_cell.angle_alpha   90.00
_cell.angle_beta   90.00
_cell.angle_gamma   90.00
#
_symmetry.space_group_name_H-M   'P 1'
#
loop_
_entity.id
_entity.type
_entity.pdbx_description
1 polymer ?
#
loop_
_entity_poly.entity_id
_entity_poly.type
_entity_poly.pdbx_seq_one_letter_code
_entity_poly.pdbx_strand_id
1 'polypeptide(L)'
;MVDFQAIIDKYYPHGTPGREIYMRHAQQVADKAIKTALECKLNINLEEVKVAAMLHDIGICFTNAPSIECQGIEPYIKHGVIGAEILRREGYPEIYARVAERHTGAGITIEDIDTQGLPLPRQNYCPETMLERLVCYADKFFSKSGTMQEKSIESIRRSMERHSPATLERFNELYLFFNCIK
;
A
#
# COMPACT_ATOMS: atom_id res chain seq x y z
N MET A 1 11.64 -16.87 8.97
CA MET A 1 11.25 -15.46 8.95
C MET A 1 11.65 -14.91 7.59
N VAL A 2 10.77 -14.18 6.92
CA VAL A 2 11.07 -13.58 5.61
C VAL A 2 11.94 -12.35 5.84
N ASP A 3 13.11 -12.32 5.20
CA ASP A 3 14.01 -11.16 5.25
C ASP A 3 13.55 -10.10 4.25
N PHE A 4 12.73 -9.15 4.72
CA PHE A 4 12.29 -8.03 3.88
C PHE A 4 13.39 -6.96 3.71
N GLN A 5 14.40 -6.94 4.60
CA GLN A 5 15.47 -5.94 4.53
C GLN A 5 16.34 -6.17 3.30
N ALA A 6 16.68 -7.43 2.99
CA ALA A 6 17.52 -7.77 1.85
C ALA A 6 16.96 -7.27 0.52
N ILE A 7 15.64 -7.40 0.29
CA ILE A 7 15.02 -6.90 -0.94
C ILE A 7 14.92 -5.38 -0.95
N ILE A 8 14.64 -4.74 0.20
CA ILE A 8 14.64 -3.28 0.28
C ILE A 8 16.03 -2.73 -0.03
N ASP A 9 17.10 -3.32 0.52
CA ASP A 9 18.48 -2.92 0.27
C ASP A 9 18.86 -3.02 -1.21
N LYS A 10 18.32 -4.02 -1.90
CA LYS A 10 18.54 -4.22 -3.33
C LYS A 10 17.92 -3.13 -4.20
N TYR A 11 16.70 -2.67 -3.88
CA TYR A 11 15.93 -1.73 -4.70
C TYR A 11 16.01 -0.28 -4.23
N TYR A 12 16.34 -0.06 -2.97
CA TYR A 12 16.51 1.25 -2.34
C TYR A 12 17.90 1.32 -1.67
N PRO A 13 18.94 1.76 -2.38
CA PRO A 13 20.30 1.81 -1.86
C PRO A 13 20.42 2.66 -0.59
N HIS A 14 21.26 2.23 0.35
CA HIS A 14 21.56 2.98 1.57
C HIS A 14 22.05 4.39 1.27
N GLY A 15 21.66 5.36 2.10
CA GLY A 15 22.08 6.75 1.99
C GLY A 15 21.37 7.56 0.89
N THR A 16 20.34 7.00 0.26
CA THR A 16 19.53 7.73 -0.71
C THR A 16 18.30 8.35 -0.05
N PRO A 17 17.88 9.59 -0.45
CA PRO A 17 16.66 10.21 0.07
C PRO A 17 15.41 9.38 -0.18
N GLY A 18 15.33 8.72 -1.34
CA GLY A 18 14.21 7.84 -1.67
C GLY A 18 14.06 6.66 -0.69
N ARG A 19 15.20 6.10 -0.22
CA ARG A 19 15.18 5.07 0.82
C ARG A 19 14.64 5.59 2.14
N GLU A 20 15.05 6.77 2.56
CA GLU A 20 14.59 7.35 3.83
C GLU A 20 13.09 7.58 3.83
N ILE A 21 12.56 8.12 2.72
CA ILE A 21 11.11 8.31 2.52
C ILE A 21 10.39 6.96 2.54
N TYR A 22 10.88 5.99 1.78
CA TYR A 22 10.31 4.65 1.71
C TYR A 22 10.24 3.98 3.09
N MET A 23 11.38 3.90 3.80
CA MET A 23 11.48 3.24 5.10
C MET A 23 10.58 3.90 6.14
N ARG A 24 10.55 5.25 6.17
CA ARG A 24 9.69 5.99 7.09
C ARG A 24 8.21 5.70 6.82
N HIS A 25 7.78 5.77 5.57
CA HIS A 25 6.39 5.48 5.20
C HIS A 25 6.02 4.04 5.52
N ALA A 26 6.83 3.07 5.07
CA ALA A 26 6.58 1.65 5.29
C ALA A 26 6.48 1.30 6.79
N GLN A 27 7.36 1.88 7.62
CA GLN A 27 7.31 1.69 9.08
C GLN A 27 6.03 2.28 9.69
N GLN A 28 5.62 3.49 9.26
CA GLN A 28 4.36 4.10 9.73
C GLN A 28 3.14 3.24 9.37
N VAL A 29 3.12 2.68 8.17
CA VAL A 29 2.04 1.76 7.74
C VAL A 29 2.08 0.46 8.56
N ALA A 30 3.26 -0.10 8.83
CA ALA A 30 3.41 -1.29 9.65
C ALA A 30 2.91 -1.06 11.09
N ASP A 31 3.33 0.03 11.72
CA ASP A 31 2.92 0.38 13.08
C ASP A 31 1.38 0.57 13.17
N LYS A 32 0.79 1.25 12.18
CA LYS A 32 -0.66 1.46 12.11
C LYS A 32 -1.41 0.14 11.90
N ALA A 33 -0.93 -0.71 10.99
CA ALA A 33 -1.55 -2.00 10.71
C ALA A 33 -1.49 -2.92 11.94
N ILE A 34 -0.33 -3.03 12.61
CA ILE A 34 -0.16 -3.82 13.83
C ILE A 34 -1.08 -3.29 14.94
N LYS A 35 -1.07 -1.96 15.17
CA LYS A 35 -1.96 -1.34 16.16
C LYS A 35 -3.43 -1.66 15.89
N THR A 36 -3.88 -1.50 14.64
CA THR A 36 -5.25 -1.82 14.24
C THR A 36 -5.57 -3.29 14.44
N ALA A 37 -4.66 -4.21 14.09
CA ALA A 37 -4.85 -5.65 14.30
C ALA A 37 -5.06 -5.99 15.77
N LEU A 38 -4.27 -5.38 16.68
CA LEU A 38 -4.37 -5.58 18.12
C LEU A 38 -5.67 -4.98 18.70
N GLU A 39 -6.00 -3.75 18.32
CA GLU A 39 -7.23 -3.06 18.77
C GLU A 39 -8.49 -3.82 18.33
N CYS A 40 -8.48 -4.35 17.11
CA CYS A 40 -9.58 -5.14 16.56
C CYS A 40 -9.53 -6.62 16.94
N LYS A 41 -8.53 -7.06 17.73
CA LYS A 41 -8.32 -8.46 18.15
C LYS A 41 -8.35 -9.44 16.97
N LEU A 42 -7.73 -9.05 15.84
CA LEU A 42 -7.71 -9.89 14.66
C LEU A 42 -6.85 -11.12 14.90
N ASN A 43 -7.34 -12.28 14.47
CA ASN A 43 -6.56 -13.50 14.46
C ASN A 43 -5.65 -13.52 13.20
N ILE A 44 -4.54 -12.78 13.29
CA ILE A 44 -3.57 -12.63 12.19
C ILE A 44 -2.15 -12.65 12.73
N ASN A 45 -1.21 -13.15 11.95
CA ASN A 45 0.21 -13.15 12.30
C ASN A 45 0.79 -11.74 12.17
N LEU A 46 1.18 -11.11 13.28
CA LEU A 46 1.70 -9.74 13.31
C LEU A 46 3.04 -9.59 12.58
N GLU A 47 3.86 -10.64 12.51
CA GLU A 47 5.09 -10.63 11.71
C GLU A 47 4.77 -10.58 10.20
N GLU A 48 3.76 -11.33 9.75
CA GLU A 48 3.30 -11.25 8.36
C GLU A 48 2.72 -9.86 8.05
N VAL A 49 1.98 -9.25 8.97
CA VAL A 49 1.48 -7.87 8.85
C VAL A 49 2.64 -6.89 8.67
N LYS A 50 3.68 -7.02 9.51
CA LYS A 50 4.88 -6.18 9.42
C LYS A 50 5.58 -6.34 8.07
N VAL A 51 5.87 -7.58 7.67
CA VAL A 51 6.55 -7.85 6.39
C VAL A 51 5.73 -7.32 5.21
N ALA A 52 4.42 -7.58 5.20
CA ALA A 52 3.53 -7.10 4.14
C ALA A 52 3.52 -5.57 4.03
N ALA A 53 3.42 -4.88 5.18
CA ALA A 53 3.45 -3.42 5.23
C ALA A 53 4.82 -2.86 4.82
N MET A 54 5.92 -3.51 5.21
CA MET A 54 7.27 -3.08 4.79
C MET A 54 7.49 -3.25 3.29
N LEU A 55 6.79 -4.14 2.61
CA LEU A 55 7.00 -4.47 1.20
C LEU A 55 5.93 -3.91 0.24
N HIS A 56 4.80 -3.37 0.74
CA HIS A 56 3.66 -3.00 -0.10
C HIS A 56 4.00 -2.04 -1.25
N ASP A 57 4.95 -1.18 -1.04
CA ASP A 57 5.36 -0.10 -1.95
C ASP A 57 6.68 -0.37 -2.71
N ILE A 58 7.21 -1.59 -2.67
CA ILE A 58 8.54 -1.91 -3.22
C ILE A 58 8.70 -1.53 -4.70
N GLY A 59 7.61 -1.46 -5.44
CA GLY A 59 7.61 -1.13 -6.87
C GLY A 59 7.73 0.36 -7.20
N ILE A 60 7.67 1.27 -6.22
CA ILE A 60 7.71 2.73 -6.49
C ILE A 60 9.02 3.14 -7.15
N CYS A 61 10.16 2.49 -6.83
CA CYS A 61 11.46 2.82 -7.41
C CYS A 61 11.51 2.79 -8.94
N PHE A 62 10.61 2.07 -9.60
CA PHE A 62 10.50 2.02 -11.06
C PHE A 62 9.52 3.04 -11.65
N THR A 63 8.85 3.82 -10.81
CA THR A 63 7.87 4.81 -11.26
C THR A 63 8.43 6.22 -11.33
N ASN A 64 7.81 7.05 -12.16
CA ASN A 64 8.10 8.48 -12.22
C ASN A 64 7.41 9.19 -11.06
N ALA A 65 8.11 9.32 -9.94
CA ALA A 65 7.64 9.93 -8.70
C ALA A 65 8.74 10.83 -8.07
N PRO A 66 9.12 11.94 -8.73
CA PRO A 66 10.23 12.79 -8.30
C PRO A 66 10.00 13.43 -6.92
N SER A 67 8.76 13.64 -6.50
CA SER A 67 8.43 14.16 -5.15
C SER A 67 8.81 13.22 -4.00
N ILE A 68 9.14 11.98 -4.30
CA ILE A 68 9.61 10.95 -3.37
C ILE A 68 10.94 10.33 -3.83
N GLU A 69 11.70 11.09 -4.61
CA GLU A 69 13.04 10.75 -5.10
C GLU A 69 13.12 9.47 -5.95
N CYS A 70 12.01 9.10 -6.60
CA CYS A 70 11.97 7.98 -7.54
C CYS A 70 11.89 8.50 -8.97
N GLN A 71 12.87 8.15 -9.80
CA GLN A 71 13.04 8.62 -11.17
C GLN A 71 12.89 7.50 -12.21
N GLY A 72 12.02 6.55 -11.94
CA GLY A 72 11.64 5.52 -12.90
C GLY A 72 10.81 6.10 -14.05
N ILE A 73 10.48 5.27 -15.02
CA ILE A 73 9.76 5.69 -16.25
C ILE A 73 8.26 5.32 -16.21
N GLU A 74 7.89 4.38 -15.36
CA GLU A 74 6.52 3.89 -15.30
C GLU A 74 5.56 4.89 -14.62
N PRO A 75 4.30 4.96 -15.04
CA PRO A 75 3.29 5.74 -14.33
C PRO A 75 3.17 5.29 -12.86
N TYR A 76 3.03 6.26 -11.93
CA TYR A 76 2.97 5.98 -10.49
C TYR A 76 1.90 4.95 -10.12
N ILE A 77 0.75 4.98 -10.80
CA ILE A 77 -0.37 4.05 -10.54
C ILE A 77 0.02 2.56 -10.69
N LYS A 78 1.08 2.26 -11.43
CA LYS A 78 1.59 0.89 -11.63
C LYS A 78 2.43 0.35 -10.47
N HIS A 79 2.78 1.16 -9.46
CA HIS A 79 3.72 0.73 -8.41
C HIS A 79 3.29 -0.57 -7.70
N GLY A 80 1.99 -0.76 -7.48
CA GLY A 80 1.48 -1.98 -6.84
C GLY A 80 1.70 -3.23 -7.70
N VAL A 81 1.38 -3.16 -8.98
CA VAL A 81 1.59 -4.27 -9.94
C VAL A 81 3.08 -4.56 -10.10
N ILE A 82 3.90 -3.54 -10.29
CA ILE A 82 5.36 -3.68 -10.38
C ILE A 82 5.93 -4.28 -9.09
N GLY A 83 5.45 -3.85 -7.93
CA GLY A 83 5.84 -4.39 -6.63
C GLY A 83 5.54 -5.88 -6.52
N ALA A 84 4.36 -6.30 -6.94
CA ALA A 84 3.97 -7.70 -6.95
C ALA A 84 4.85 -8.54 -7.89
N GLU A 85 5.15 -8.04 -9.08
CA GLU A 85 6.06 -8.70 -10.03
C GLU A 85 7.47 -8.85 -9.47
N ILE A 86 7.99 -7.81 -8.79
CA ILE A 86 9.28 -7.86 -8.10
C ILE A 86 9.26 -8.98 -7.05
N LEU A 87 8.28 -8.98 -6.16
CA LEU A 87 8.19 -9.95 -5.06
C LEU A 87 8.10 -11.39 -5.58
N ARG A 88 7.31 -11.64 -6.62
CA ARG A 88 7.20 -12.95 -7.28
C ARG A 88 8.53 -13.38 -7.91
N ARG A 89 9.21 -12.49 -8.61
CA ARG A 89 10.51 -12.73 -9.25
C ARG A 89 11.62 -13.03 -8.24
N GLU A 90 11.60 -12.35 -7.09
CA GLU A 90 12.56 -12.55 -6.01
C GLU A 90 12.22 -13.75 -5.11
N GLY A 91 11.14 -14.49 -5.41
CA GLY A 91 10.75 -15.71 -4.69
C GLY A 91 10.08 -15.48 -3.35
N TYR A 92 9.52 -14.29 -3.12
CA TYR A 92 8.75 -13.99 -1.91
C TYR A 92 7.38 -14.69 -1.93
N PRO A 93 6.83 -15.06 -0.76
CA PRO A 93 5.50 -15.65 -0.66
C PRO A 93 4.42 -14.79 -1.33
N GLU A 94 3.50 -15.44 -2.04
CA GLU A 94 2.45 -14.79 -2.83
C GLU A 94 1.58 -13.83 -2.00
N ILE A 95 1.40 -14.09 -0.70
CA ILE A 95 0.63 -13.22 0.21
C ILE A 95 1.17 -11.78 0.22
N TYR A 96 2.48 -11.58 0.10
CA TYR A 96 3.10 -10.24 0.07
C TYR A 96 2.97 -9.59 -1.31
N ALA A 97 3.11 -10.37 -2.38
CA ALA A 97 2.88 -9.89 -3.74
C ALA A 97 1.44 -9.40 -3.92
N ARG A 98 0.46 -10.14 -3.39
CA ARG A 98 -0.95 -9.75 -3.41
C ARG A 98 -1.22 -8.46 -2.62
N VAL A 99 -0.58 -8.28 -1.45
CA VAL A 99 -0.69 -7.01 -0.69
C VAL A 99 -0.15 -5.85 -1.52
N ALA A 100 1.04 -5.98 -2.13
CA ALA A 100 1.61 -4.94 -2.98
C ALA A 100 0.68 -4.60 -4.17
N GLU A 101 0.11 -5.62 -4.81
CA GLU A 101 -0.76 -5.46 -5.98
C GLU A 101 -2.09 -4.76 -5.66
N ARG A 102 -2.64 -4.93 -4.44
CA ARG A 102 -4.02 -4.61 -4.08
C ARG A 102 -4.19 -3.49 -3.06
N HIS A 103 -3.10 -2.82 -2.65
CA HIS A 103 -3.18 -1.76 -1.63
C HIS A 103 -3.54 -0.38 -2.18
N THR A 104 -3.40 -0.14 -3.49
CA THR A 104 -3.56 1.20 -4.09
C THR A 104 -4.98 1.73 -3.95
N GLY A 105 -5.13 2.98 -3.52
CA GLY A 105 -6.44 3.58 -3.24
C GLY A 105 -7.17 2.80 -2.14
N ALA A 106 -8.44 2.48 -2.34
CA ALA A 106 -9.21 1.52 -1.55
C ALA A 106 -9.53 0.27 -2.39
N GLY A 107 -8.55 -0.15 -3.22
CA GLY A 107 -8.72 -1.11 -4.30
C GLY A 107 -9.11 -0.43 -5.61
N ILE A 108 -8.76 -1.07 -6.71
CA ILE A 108 -9.07 -0.64 -8.08
C ILE A 108 -9.84 -1.76 -8.77
N THR A 109 -11.04 -1.44 -9.24
CA THR A 109 -11.89 -2.40 -9.97
C THR A 109 -11.60 -2.36 -11.48
N ILE A 110 -12.09 -3.38 -12.21
CA ILE A 110 -12.06 -3.35 -13.68
C ILE A 110 -12.81 -2.11 -14.20
N GLU A 111 -13.92 -1.73 -13.56
CA GLU A 111 -14.69 -0.54 -13.93
C GLU A 111 -13.90 0.76 -13.72
N ASP A 112 -13.14 0.86 -12.61
CA ASP A 112 -12.24 1.99 -12.39
C ASP A 112 -11.18 2.09 -13.50
N ILE A 113 -10.61 0.94 -13.94
CA ILE A 113 -9.63 0.89 -15.02
C ILE A 113 -10.24 1.39 -16.32
N ASP A 114 -11.40 0.85 -16.69
CA ASP A 114 -12.07 1.14 -17.96
C ASP A 114 -12.53 2.62 -18.00
N THR A 115 -13.17 3.12 -16.93
CA THR A 115 -13.75 4.46 -16.89
C THR A 115 -12.70 5.59 -16.75
N GLN A 116 -11.60 5.32 -16.04
CA GLN A 116 -10.55 6.31 -15.82
C GLN A 116 -9.37 6.14 -16.81
N GLY A 117 -9.40 5.12 -17.69
CA GLY A 117 -8.32 4.85 -18.63
C GLY A 117 -7.00 4.54 -17.96
N LEU A 118 -7.01 3.83 -16.82
CA LEU A 118 -5.80 3.55 -16.05
C LEU A 118 -4.88 2.60 -16.83
N PRO A 119 -3.57 2.86 -16.89
CA PRO A 119 -2.59 2.03 -17.59
C PRO A 119 -2.24 0.76 -16.80
N LEU A 120 -3.24 0.01 -16.38
CA LEU A 120 -3.12 -1.23 -15.61
C LEU A 120 -3.65 -2.41 -16.43
N PRO A 121 -3.12 -3.63 -16.24
CA PRO A 121 -3.77 -4.84 -16.73
C PRO A 121 -5.23 -4.90 -16.27
N ARG A 122 -6.12 -5.34 -17.17
CA ARG A 122 -7.57 -5.33 -16.92
C ARG A 122 -7.98 -6.48 -16.01
N GLN A 123 -7.83 -6.27 -14.71
CA GLN A 123 -8.23 -7.21 -13.64
C GLN A 123 -8.65 -6.45 -12.38
N ASN A 124 -9.17 -7.17 -11.38
CA ASN A 124 -9.59 -6.60 -10.11
C ASN A 124 -8.42 -6.56 -9.11
N TYR A 125 -8.13 -5.38 -8.59
CA TYR A 125 -7.09 -5.12 -7.58
C TYR A 125 -7.69 -4.70 -6.22
N CYS A 126 -8.92 -5.09 -5.92
CA CYS A 126 -9.48 -4.88 -4.59
C CYS A 126 -8.88 -5.84 -3.57
N PRO A 127 -8.65 -5.39 -2.31
CA PRO A 127 -8.16 -6.27 -1.26
C PRO A 127 -9.21 -7.31 -0.86
N GLU A 128 -8.82 -8.59 -0.82
CA GLU A 128 -9.70 -9.73 -0.55
C GLU A 128 -9.44 -10.35 0.83
N THR A 129 -8.17 -10.63 1.15
CA THR A 129 -7.80 -11.24 2.42
C THR A 129 -7.74 -10.22 3.56
N MET A 130 -7.77 -10.68 4.82
CA MET A 130 -7.63 -9.81 5.98
C MET A 130 -6.31 -9.03 5.96
N LEU A 131 -5.21 -9.66 5.55
CA LEU A 131 -3.90 -9.02 5.44
C LEU A 131 -3.91 -7.90 4.39
N GLU A 132 -4.48 -8.16 3.21
CA GLU A 132 -4.61 -7.17 2.14
C GLU A 132 -5.46 -5.97 2.58
N ARG A 133 -6.62 -6.22 3.19
CA ARG A 133 -7.52 -5.18 3.71
C ARG A 133 -6.86 -4.33 4.78
N LEU A 134 -6.14 -4.96 5.72
CA LEU A 134 -5.49 -4.28 6.83
C LEU A 134 -4.38 -3.35 6.36
N VAL A 135 -3.49 -3.81 5.46
CA VAL A 135 -2.41 -2.98 4.93
C VAL A 135 -2.96 -1.89 4.01
N CYS A 136 -3.93 -2.20 3.13
CA CYS A 136 -4.62 -1.23 2.31
C CYS A 136 -5.24 -0.11 3.15
N TYR A 137 -5.93 -0.44 4.25
CA TYR A 137 -6.49 0.52 5.19
C TYR A 137 -5.42 1.38 5.86
N ALA A 138 -4.38 0.76 6.42
CA ALA A 138 -3.33 1.46 7.18
C ALA A 138 -2.54 2.45 6.31
N ASP A 139 -2.25 2.11 5.06
CA ASP A 139 -1.54 2.97 4.11
C ASP A 139 -2.25 4.31 3.88
N LYS A 140 -3.59 4.35 3.94
CA LYS A 140 -4.33 5.60 3.66
C LYS A 140 -4.02 6.71 4.64
N PHE A 141 -3.56 6.39 5.85
CA PHE A 141 -3.28 7.37 6.90
C PHE A 141 -1.98 8.15 6.70
N PHE A 142 -1.10 7.72 5.82
CA PHE A 142 0.21 8.37 5.64
C PHE A 142 0.44 8.79 4.19
N SER A 143 1.20 9.88 4.02
CA SER A 143 1.70 10.32 2.72
C SER A 143 3.19 10.08 2.65
N LYS A 144 3.70 9.89 1.44
CA LYS A 144 5.14 9.76 1.16
C LYS A 144 5.83 11.12 0.98
N SER A 145 5.05 12.21 1.01
CA SER A 145 5.53 13.59 0.83
C SER A 145 4.94 14.53 1.87
N GLY A 146 5.48 15.74 1.96
CA GLY A 146 5.05 16.75 2.92
C GLY A 146 5.48 16.39 4.34
N THR A 147 4.62 16.63 5.33
CA THR A 147 4.95 16.39 6.74
C THR A 147 5.05 14.93 7.12
N MET A 148 4.53 14.01 6.30
CA MET A 148 4.40 12.58 6.59
C MET A 148 3.72 12.28 7.94
N GLN A 149 2.84 13.17 8.42
CA GLN A 149 2.03 12.96 9.61
C GLN A 149 0.78 12.14 9.30
N GLU A 150 0.20 11.53 10.34
CA GLU A 150 -1.05 10.80 10.21
C GLU A 150 -2.19 11.73 9.77
N LYS A 151 -2.87 11.37 8.68
CA LYS A 151 -3.98 12.14 8.11
C LYS A 151 -5.27 11.92 8.91
N SER A 152 -6.10 12.97 9.01
CA SER A 152 -7.46 12.81 9.54
C SER A 152 -8.35 12.01 8.57
N ILE A 153 -9.38 11.37 9.10
CA ILE A 153 -10.36 10.61 8.32
C ILE A 153 -11.03 11.49 7.25
N GLU A 154 -11.33 12.73 7.58
CA GLU A 154 -11.94 13.70 6.64
C GLU A 154 -11.00 14.01 5.48
N SER A 155 -9.69 14.11 5.75
CA SER A 155 -8.68 14.30 4.70
C SER A 155 -8.57 13.09 3.78
N ILE A 156 -8.61 11.87 4.36
CA ILE A 156 -8.59 10.62 3.59
C ILE A 156 -9.84 10.52 2.72
N ARG A 157 -11.04 10.75 3.29
CA ARG A 157 -12.30 10.72 2.55
C ARG A 157 -12.31 11.67 1.36
N ARG A 158 -11.89 12.94 1.56
CA ARG A 158 -11.73 13.90 0.46
C ARG A 158 -10.76 13.43 -0.62
N SER A 159 -9.70 12.72 -0.22
CA SER A 159 -8.75 12.16 -1.18
C SER A 159 -9.37 11.02 -1.99
N MET A 160 -10.11 10.11 -1.33
CA MET A 160 -10.77 8.99 -2.01
C MET A 160 -11.88 9.47 -2.96
N GLU A 161 -12.67 10.46 -2.55
CA GLU A 161 -13.73 11.05 -3.35
C GLU A 161 -13.22 11.67 -4.67
N ARG A 162 -12.01 12.27 -4.65
CA ARG A 162 -11.38 12.80 -5.87
C ARG A 162 -11.04 11.73 -6.92
N HIS A 163 -10.86 10.48 -6.49
CA HIS A 163 -10.67 9.37 -7.44
C HIS A 163 -12.01 8.92 -8.01
N SER A 164 -12.96 8.58 -7.16
CA SER A 164 -14.35 8.31 -7.55
C SER A 164 -15.23 8.15 -6.29
N PRO A 165 -16.56 8.35 -6.40
CA PRO A 165 -17.51 8.01 -5.33
C PRO A 165 -17.39 6.54 -4.88
N ALA A 166 -17.20 5.62 -5.82
CA ALA A 166 -17.04 4.19 -5.53
C ALA A 166 -15.76 3.89 -4.72
N THR A 167 -14.65 4.61 -4.99
CA THR A 167 -13.43 4.51 -4.18
C THR A 167 -13.65 5.00 -2.74
N LEU A 168 -14.40 6.10 -2.57
CA LEU A 168 -14.78 6.58 -1.24
C LEU A 168 -15.65 5.56 -0.49
N GLU A 169 -16.61 4.94 -1.18
CA GLU A 169 -17.49 3.92 -0.58
C GLU A 169 -16.68 2.72 -0.09
N ARG A 170 -15.79 2.16 -0.91
CA ARG A 170 -14.86 1.08 -0.52
C ARG A 170 -13.98 1.46 0.68
N PHE A 171 -13.47 2.69 0.71
CA PHE A 171 -12.72 3.17 1.89
C PHE A 171 -13.60 3.23 3.14
N ASN A 172 -14.84 3.72 3.03
CA ASN A 172 -15.76 3.79 4.17
C ASN A 172 -16.11 2.39 4.71
N GLU A 173 -16.22 1.38 3.84
CA GLU A 173 -16.39 -0.02 4.27
C GLU A 173 -15.19 -0.51 5.07
N LEU A 174 -13.95 -0.27 4.60
CA LEU A 174 -12.73 -0.60 5.34
C LEU A 174 -12.68 0.15 6.68
N TYR A 175 -13.02 1.43 6.68
CA TYR A 175 -13.05 2.25 7.90
C TYR A 175 -14.06 1.71 8.91
N LEU A 176 -15.29 1.41 8.51
CA LEU A 176 -16.31 0.84 9.38
C LEU A 176 -15.86 -0.50 9.94
N PHE A 177 -15.32 -1.38 9.10
CA PHE A 177 -14.83 -2.69 9.51
C PHE A 177 -13.78 -2.57 10.62
N PHE A 178 -12.75 -1.72 10.46
CA PHE A 178 -11.67 -1.59 11.44
C PHE A 178 -11.97 -0.65 12.61
N ASN A 179 -13.11 0.04 12.64
CA ASN A 179 -13.52 0.94 13.73
C ASN A 179 -14.80 0.52 14.47
N CYS A 180 -15.57 -0.45 13.96
CA CYS A 180 -16.77 -0.97 14.64
C CYS A 180 -16.48 -2.00 15.75
N ILE A 181 -15.22 -2.36 15.96
CA ILE A 181 -14.79 -3.38 16.94
C ILE A 181 -14.38 -2.72 18.27
N LYS A 182 -14.65 -1.42 18.45
CA LYS A 182 -14.41 -0.70 19.71
C LYS A 182 -15.55 -0.84 20.68
#